data_3555420fff13d398384051a480586c8f
#
_entry.id   3555420fff13d398384051a480586c8f
#
_cell.length_a   1.000
_cell.length_b   1.000
_cell.length_c   1.000
_cell.angle_alpha   90.00
_cell.angle_beta   90.00
_cell.angle_gamma   90.00
#
_symmetry.space_group_name_H-M   'P 1'
#
loop_
_entity.id
_entity.type
_entity.pdbx_description
1 polymer ?
#
loop_
_entity_poly.entity_id
_entity_poly.type
_entity_poly.pdbx_seq_one_letter_code
_entity_poly.pdbx_strand_id
1 'polypeptide(L)'
;FKLLAPDCDTSSFFLDGDCVKKGEIVFEVQGDLLSLLKGERVALNFLQRLSGIATLTRSYVDEMKSLKVRLTDTRKTTPGLRSLEKEAVRAGGAYNHRMTLYDGILIKDNHIAVAGSITKAVSLVKKRASHLMKIEVEVSTLDEVKEAVNAGVEVIMLDNMDYDQMSEAVNYIDKRAVVEASGNVSLKNLNK
;
A
#
# COMPACT_ATOMS: atom_id res chain seq x y z
N PHE A 1 -17.32 14.78 -15.46
CA PHE A 1 -18.14 15.52 -16.43
C PHE A 1 -19.62 15.46 -16.06
N LYS A 2 -20.21 14.30 -15.79
CA LYS A 2 -21.64 14.16 -15.43
C LYS A 2 -22.07 14.97 -14.20
N LEU A 3 -21.16 15.32 -13.29
CA LEU A 3 -21.44 16.23 -12.18
C LEU A 3 -21.64 17.69 -12.63
N LEU A 4 -21.05 18.10 -13.75
CA LEU A 4 -21.17 19.44 -14.32
C LEU A 4 -22.27 19.53 -15.37
N ALA A 5 -22.43 18.48 -16.15
CA ALA A 5 -23.40 18.33 -17.23
C ALA A 5 -23.95 16.90 -17.21
N PRO A 6 -25.10 16.64 -16.55
CA PRO A 6 -25.68 15.30 -16.48
C PRO A 6 -25.98 14.69 -17.84
N ASP A 7 -26.26 15.51 -18.84
CA ASP A 7 -26.61 15.09 -20.21
C ASP A 7 -25.39 14.87 -21.12
N CYS A 8 -24.16 15.02 -20.61
CA CYS A 8 -22.98 14.72 -21.42
C CYS A 8 -22.85 13.21 -21.67
N ASP A 9 -22.47 12.87 -22.88
CA ASP A 9 -22.14 11.50 -23.26
C ASP A 9 -20.69 11.19 -22.93
N THR A 10 -20.44 10.00 -22.40
CA THR A 10 -19.09 9.55 -22.03
C THR A 10 -18.85 8.12 -22.48
N SER A 11 -17.70 7.87 -23.12
CA SER A 11 -17.28 6.54 -23.55
C SER A 11 -15.89 6.23 -23.03
N SER A 12 -15.72 5.08 -22.37
CA SER A 12 -14.43 4.54 -21.95
C SER A 12 -14.07 3.36 -22.85
N PHE A 13 -12.84 3.37 -23.38
CA PHE A 13 -12.34 2.32 -24.28
C PHE A 13 -11.42 1.33 -23.58
N PHE A 14 -11.05 1.62 -22.33
CA PHE A 14 -10.18 0.81 -21.50
C PHE A 14 -10.76 0.68 -20.10
N LEU A 15 -10.37 -0.39 -19.40
CA LEU A 15 -10.66 -0.62 -18.00
C LEU A 15 -9.45 -0.22 -17.13
N ASP A 16 -9.70 -0.02 -15.84
CA ASP A 16 -8.62 0.24 -14.88
C ASP A 16 -7.65 -0.93 -14.85
N GLY A 17 -6.36 -0.64 -15.04
CA GLY A 17 -5.30 -1.64 -15.11
C GLY A 17 -4.90 -2.09 -16.52
N ASP A 18 -5.65 -1.69 -17.55
CA ASP A 18 -5.28 -1.96 -18.93
C ASP A 18 -4.03 -1.19 -19.35
N CYS A 19 -3.24 -1.80 -20.22
CA CYS A 19 -2.07 -1.15 -20.82
C CYS A 19 -2.49 -0.33 -22.03
N VAL A 20 -2.17 0.96 -22.00
CA VAL A 20 -2.49 1.92 -23.07
C VAL A 20 -1.22 2.32 -23.81
N LYS A 21 -1.27 2.35 -25.14
CA LYS A 21 -0.17 2.78 -26.02
C LYS A 21 -0.32 4.24 -26.41
N LYS A 22 0.79 4.85 -26.77
CA LYS A 22 0.81 6.23 -27.27
C LYS A 22 -0.11 6.38 -28.49
N GLY A 23 -1.03 7.34 -28.41
CA GLY A 23 -1.98 7.66 -29.49
C GLY A 23 -3.34 6.95 -29.39
N GLU A 24 -3.52 6.02 -28.44
CA GLU A 24 -4.83 5.41 -28.18
C GLU A 24 -5.75 6.38 -27.42
N ILE A 25 -7.01 6.38 -27.78
CA ILE A 25 -8.05 7.18 -27.10
C ILE A 25 -8.56 6.36 -25.92
N VAL A 26 -8.31 6.84 -24.71
CA VAL A 26 -8.74 6.14 -23.48
C VAL A 26 -10.16 6.47 -23.06
N PHE A 27 -10.59 7.70 -23.32
CA PHE A 27 -11.89 8.20 -22.90
C PHE A 27 -12.36 9.32 -23.84
N GLU A 28 -13.65 9.36 -24.14
CA GLU A 28 -14.28 10.37 -24.95
C GLU A 28 -15.45 11.00 -24.20
N VAL A 29 -15.58 12.32 -24.33
CA VAL A 29 -16.70 13.07 -23.75
C VAL A 29 -17.28 13.98 -24.80
N GLN A 30 -18.61 13.95 -24.93
CA GLN A 30 -19.37 14.82 -25.83
C GLN A 30 -20.39 15.60 -24.98
N GLY A 31 -20.48 16.92 -25.18
CA GLY A 31 -21.40 17.79 -24.45
C GLY A 31 -21.22 19.26 -24.81
N ASP A 32 -21.85 20.15 -24.04
CA ASP A 32 -21.68 21.58 -24.27
C ASP A 32 -20.24 22.04 -23.96
N LEU A 33 -19.76 22.98 -24.76
CA LEU A 33 -18.38 23.45 -24.74
C LEU A 33 -17.98 24.02 -23.36
N LEU A 34 -18.86 24.74 -22.69
CA LEU A 34 -18.54 25.38 -21.40
C LEU A 34 -18.32 24.34 -20.29
N SER A 35 -19.15 23.31 -20.25
CA SER A 35 -19.04 22.19 -19.30
C SER A 35 -17.79 21.35 -19.57
N LEU A 36 -17.48 21.10 -20.84
CA LEU A 36 -16.25 20.40 -21.22
C LEU A 36 -15.01 21.16 -20.75
N LEU A 37 -14.91 22.45 -21.03
CA LEU A 37 -13.80 23.30 -20.61
C LEU A 37 -13.66 23.39 -19.08
N LYS A 38 -14.76 23.43 -18.32
CA LYS A 38 -14.76 23.44 -16.86
C LYS A 38 -14.27 22.12 -16.26
N GLY A 39 -14.60 21.00 -16.86
CA GLY A 39 -14.32 19.66 -16.32
C GLY A 39 -12.95 19.11 -16.73
N GLU A 40 -12.46 19.49 -17.91
CA GLU A 40 -11.26 18.90 -18.54
C GLU A 40 -10.05 18.86 -17.61
N ARG A 41 -9.64 20.01 -17.05
CA ARG A 41 -8.38 20.08 -16.27
C ARG A 41 -8.42 19.19 -15.04
N VAL A 42 -9.51 19.16 -14.32
CA VAL A 42 -9.67 18.33 -13.12
C VAL A 42 -9.66 16.85 -13.51
N ALA A 43 -10.40 16.47 -14.56
CA ALA A 43 -10.43 15.10 -15.05
C ALA A 43 -9.04 14.61 -15.48
N LEU A 44 -8.31 15.42 -16.25
CA LEU A 44 -6.94 15.10 -16.68
C LEU A 44 -5.95 15.01 -15.50
N ASN A 45 -6.08 15.86 -14.49
CA ASN A 45 -5.22 15.81 -13.33
C ASN A 45 -5.39 14.47 -12.56
N PHE A 46 -6.63 14.02 -12.35
CA PHE A 46 -6.88 12.72 -11.72
C PHE A 46 -6.40 11.58 -12.60
N LEU A 47 -6.74 11.57 -13.89
CA LEU A 47 -6.33 10.51 -14.80
C LEU A 47 -4.81 10.37 -14.86
N GLN A 48 -4.08 11.46 -15.03
CA GLN A 48 -2.62 11.45 -15.09
C GLN A 48 -1.99 10.97 -13.78
N ARG A 49 -2.46 11.47 -12.63
CA ARG A 49 -1.92 11.09 -11.33
C ARG A 49 -2.14 9.61 -11.04
N LEU A 50 -3.37 9.14 -11.19
CA LEU A 50 -3.73 7.77 -10.84
C LEU A 50 -3.11 6.76 -11.82
N SER A 51 -3.07 7.09 -13.11
CA SER A 51 -2.36 6.28 -14.11
C SER A 51 -0.85 6.22 -13.82
N GLY A 52 -0.25 7.32 -13.35
CA GLY A 52 1.15 7.33 -12.94
C GLY A 52 1.43 6.39 -11.75
N ILE A 53 0.55 6.38 -10.75
CA ILE A 53 0.64 5.46 -9.60
C ILE A 53 0.47 4.01 -10.07
N ALA A 54 -0.55 3.72 -10.87
CA ALA A 54 -0.80 2.37 -11.40
C ALA A 54 0.37 1.87 -12.25
N THR A 55 0.93 2.71 -13.10
CA THR A 55 2.08 2.37 -13.97
C THR A 55 3.33 2.08 -13.15
N LEU A 56 3.66 2.92 -12.16
CA LEU A 56 4.79 2.68 -11.27
C LEU A 56 4.58 1.39 -10.47
N THR A 57 3.39 1.17 -9.92
CA THR A 57 3.05 -0.05 -9.21
C THR A 57 3.24 -1.29 -10.10
N ARG A 58 2.75 -1.23 -11.35
CA ARG A 58 2.92 -2.31 -12.32
C ARG A 58 4.38 -2.65 -12.56
N SER A 59 5.26 -1.65 -12.65
CA SER A 59 6.70 -1.91 -12.85
C SER A 59 7.33 -2.71 -11.70
N TYR A 60 6.92 -2.46 -10.46
CA TYR A 60 7.33 -3.26 -9.31
C TYR A 60 6.73 -4.67 -9.33
N VAL A 61 5.43 -4.78 -9.62
CA VAL A 61 4.74 -6.08 -9.71
C VAL A 61 5.37 -6.95 -10.79
N ASP A 62 5.70 -6.37 -11.95
CA ASP A 62 6.31 -7.10 -13.06
C ASP A 62 7.72 -7.62 -12.70
N GLU A 63 8.51 -6.84 -11.97
CA GLU A 63 9.83 -7.26 -11.48
C GLU A 63 9.73 -8.39 -10.44
N MET A 64 8.64 -8.42 -9.68
CA MET A 64 8.40 -9.39 -8.61
C MET A 64 7.72 -10.70 -9.08
N LYS A 65 7.40 -10.87 -10.36
CA LYS A 65 6.61 -12.02 -10.87
C LYS A 65 7.20 -13.39 -10.51
N SER A 66 8.52 -13.49 -10.42
CA SER A 66 9.22 -14.74 -10.05
C SER A 66 9.27 -14.96 -8.54
N LEU A 67 8.95 -13.97 -7.73
CA LEU A 67 9.04 -14.00 -6.27
C LEU A 67 7.69 -14.40 -5.65
N LYS A 68 7.74 -15.18 -4.58
CA LYS A 68 6.53 -15.54 -3.80
C LYS A 68 6.17 -14.49 -2.75
N VAL A 69 6.22 -13.22 -3.13
CA VAL A 69 5.94 -12.07 -2.25
C VAL A 69 4.83 -11.20 -2.82
N ARG A 70 4.24 -10.37 -1.99
CA ARG A 70 3.19 -9.42 -2.38
C ARG A 70 3.66 -8.00 -2.14
N LEU A 71 3.49 -7.14 -3.13
CA LEU A 71 3.67 -5.70 -2.96
C LEU A 71 2.45 -5.11 -2.28
N THR A 72 2.67 -4.27 -1.26
CA THR A 72 1.61 -3.53 -0.57
C THR A 72 1.90 -2.03 -0.62
N ASP A 73 0.85 -1.23 -0.54
CA ASP A 73 0.94 0.23 -0.37
C ASP A 73 1.11 0.62 1.11
N THR A 74 1.04 1.91 1.39
CA THR A 74 1.08 2.46 2.74
C THR A 74 -0.02 3.50 2.97
N ARG A 75 -0.08 4.07 4.19
CA ARG A 75 -0.92 5.22 4.51
C ARG A 75 -0.26 6.58 4.22
N LYS A 76 0.95 6.60 3.65
CA LYS A 76 1.68 7.81 3.25
C LYS A 76 1.13 8.32 1.90
N THR A 77 -0.12 8.76 1.91
CA THR A 77 -0.89 9.18 0.73
C THR A 77 -1.13 10.68 0.73
N THR A 78 -1.48 11.22 -0.42
CA THR A 78 -1.91 12.63 -0.54
C THR A 78 -3.17 12.86 0.31
N PRO A 79 -3.20 13.92 1.14
CA PRO A 79 -4.39 14.25 1.92
C PRO A 79 -5.66 14.30 1.06
N GLY A 80 -6.72 13.63 1.51
CA GLY A 80 -7.99 13.52 0.80
C GLY A 80 -8.04 12.54 -0.37
N LEU A 81 -6.91 12.03 -0.88
CA LEU A 81 -6.88 11.17 -2.08
C LEU A 81 -6.58 9.69 -1.80
N ARG A 82 -6.51 9.27 -0.53
CA ARG A 82 -6.09 7.90 -0.16
C ARG A 82 -6.90 6.80 -0.85
N SER A 83 -8.21 6.92 -0.90
CA SER A 83 -9.06 5.91 -1.53
C SER A 83 -8.73 5.74 -3.02
N LEU A 84 -8.57 6.84 -3.73
CA LEU A 84 -8.24 6.82 -5.15
C LEU A 84 -6.80 6.33 -5.42
N GLU A 85 -5.84 6.77 -4.61
CA GLU A 85 -4.45 6.33 -4.76
C GLU A 85 -4.29 4.82 -4.45
N LYS A 86 -5.00 4.30 -3.44
CA LYS A 86 -5.03 2.87 -3.15
C LYS A 86 -5.74 2.04 -4.24
N GLU A 87 -6.78 2.58 -4.85
CA GLU A 87 -7.41 1.96 -6.02
C GLU A 87 -6.44 1.90 -7.20
N ALA A 88 -5.71 2.98 -7.47
CA ALA A 88 -4.67 2.99 -8.50
C ALA A 88 -3.55 1.96 -8.24
N VAL A 89 -3.17 1.74 -6.98
CA VAL A 89 -2.23 0.66 -6.61
C VAL A 89 -2.80 -0.71 -6.96
N ARG A 90 -4.09 -0.95 -6.69
CA ARG A 90 -4.77 -2.21 -7.07
C ARG A 90 -4.85 -2.38 -8.58
N ALA A 91 -5.19 -1.32 -9.32
CA ALA A 91 -5.18 -1.30 -10.78
C ALA A 91 -3.79 -1.64 -11.34
N GLY A 92 -2.71 -1.21 -10.66
CA GLY A 92 -1.33 -1.61 -10.95
C GLY A 92 -1.01 -3.08 -10.65
N GLY A 93 -1.88 -3.82 -9.95
CA GLY A 93 -1.74 -5.24 -9.64
C GLY A 93 -1.13 -5.54 -8.27
N ALA A 94 -0.94 -4.55 -7.40
CA ALA A 94 -0.48 -4.74 -6.03
C ALA A 94 -1.66 -4.82 -5.03
N TYR A 95 -1.35 -4.96 -3.75
CA TYR A 95 -2.32 -5.11 -2.67
C TYR A 95 -2.37 -3.85 -1.81
N ASN A 96 -3.48 -3.62 -1.13
CA ASN A 96 -3.57 -2.56 -0.16
C ASN A 96 -3.18 -3.06 1.24
N HIS A 97 -2.32 -2.32 1.93
CA HIS A 97 -2.19 -2.35 3.37
C HIS A 97 -3.43 -1.67 4.00
N ARG A 98 -3.56 -1.63 5.32
CA ARG A 98 -4.70 -1.03 6.01
C ARG A 98 -5.06 0.36 5.43
N MET A 99 -6.36 0.60 5.26
CA MET A 99 -6.90 1.86 4.76
C MET A 99 -6.83 2.95 5.84
N THR A 100 -7.19 2.57 7.07
CA THR A 100 -7.33 3.46 8.22
C THR A 100 -6.65 2.88 9.45
N LEU A 101 -6.85 3.50 10.61
CA LEU A 101 -6.41 2.97 11.90
C LEU A 101 -7.36 1.90 12.45
N TYR A 102 -8.53 1.72 11.82
CA TYR A 102 -9.56 0.78 12.26
C TYR A 102 -9.46 -0.60 11.59
N ASP A 103 -8.69 -0.73 10.51
CA ASP A 103 -8.64 -1.97 9.71
C ASP A 103 -7.57 -2.94 10.20
N GLY A 104 -6.60 -2.45 10.96
CA GLY A 104 -5.48 -3.24 11.47
C GLY A 104 -4.63 -2.42 12.44
N ILE A 105 -4.01 -3.12 13.36
CA ILE A 105 -3.17 -2.49 14.39
C ILE A 105 -1.73 -2.58 13.96
N LEU A 106 -1.04 -1.44 13.94
CA LEU A 106 0.41 -1.36 13.70
C LEU A 106 1.07 -0.65 14.89
N ILE A 107 1.87 -1.39 15.62
CA ILE A 107 2.69 -0.90 16.72
C ILE A 107 4.03 -0.46 16.14
N LYS A 108 4.42 0.76 16.44
CA LYS A 108 5.63 1.41 15.94
C LYS A 108 6.56 1.78 17.10
N ASP A 109 7.79 2.18 16.77
CA ASP A 109 8.83 2.66 17.67
C ASP A 109 8.30 3.59 18.78
N ASN A 110 7.56 4.62 18.40
CA ASN A 110 6.95 5.56 19.35
C ASN A 110 5.95 4.90 20.32
N HIS A 111 5.19 3.91 19.87
CA HIS A 111 4.28 3.16 20.73
C HIS A 111 5.06 2.26 21.70
N ILE A 112 6.14 1.64 21.22
CA ILE A 112 7.03 0.80 22.01
C ILE A 112 7.73 1.63 23.07
N ALA A 113 8.26 2.81 22.71
CA ALA A 113 8.92 3.73 23.63
C ALA A 113 7.99 4.16 24.76
N VAL A 114 6.74 4.49 24.47
CA VAL A 114 5.74 4.86 25.48
C VAL A 114 5.33 3.69 26.38
N ALA A 115 5.18 2.49 25.81
CA ALA A 115 4.80 1.29 26.55
C ALA A 115 5.99 0.71 27.37
N GLY A 116 7.22 0.97 26.93
CA GLY A 116 8.47 0.51 27.51
C GLY A 116 9.01 -0.82 26.96
N SER A 117 8.21 -1.59 26.19
CA SER A 117 8.65 -2.78 25.43
C SER A 117 7.58 -3.22 24.45
N ILE A 118 7.96 -4.06 23.46
CA ILE A 118 7.04 -4.69 22.50
C ILE A 118 6.01 -5.55 23.24
N THR A 119 6.47 -6.38 24.16
CA THR A 119 5.60 -7.26 24.96
C THR A 119 4.52 -6.48 25.71
N LYS A 120 4.88 -5.36 26.34
CA LYS A 120 3.92 -4.49 27.03
C LYS A 120 2.95 -3.83 26.03
N ALA A 121 3.46 -3.28 24.93
CA ALA A 121 2.64 -2.65 23.90
C ALA A 121 1.60 -3.64 23.34
N VAL A 122 2.03 -4.84 22.97
CA VAL A 122 1.15 -5.92 22.49
C VAL A 122 0.13 -6.33 23.55
N SER A 123 0.53 -6.48 24.81
CA SER A 123 -0.38 -6.82 25.92
C SER A 123 -1.48 -5.75 26.11
N LEU A 124 -1.10 -4.46 26.07
CA LEU A 124 -2.06 -3.35 26.17
C LEU A 124 -3.05 -3.34 25.02
N VAL A 125 -2.58 -3.61 23.81
CA VAL A 125 -3.42 -3.70 22.60
C VAL A 125 -4.38 -4.89 22.69
N LYS A 126 -3.89 -6.09 23.02
CA LYS A 126 -4.71 -7.31 23.13
C LYS A 126 -5.87 -7.18 24.15
N LYS A 127 -5.73 -6.35 25.17
CA LYS A 127 -6.80 -6.07 26.15
C LYS A 127 -7.97 -5.26 25.58
N ARG A 128 -7.77 -4.52 24.50
CA ARG A 128 -8.76 -3.56 23.96
C ARG A 128 -9.15 -3.84 22.52
N ALA A 129 -8.30 -4.51 21.76
CA ALA A 129 -8.55 -4.83 20.37
C ALA A 129 -9.62 -5.91 20.21
N SER A 130 -10.38 -5.83 19.14
CA SER A 130 -11.24 -6.93 18.71
C SER A 130 -10.38 -8.16 18.37
N HIS A 131 -10.85 -9.35 18.70
CA HIS A 131 -10.20 -10.63 18.36
C HIS A 131 -10.08 -10.88 16.84
N LEU A 132 -10.80 -10.11 16.02
CA LEU A 132 -10.73 -10.18 14.56
C LEU A 132 -9.59 -9.32 13.97
N MET A 133 -8.93 -8.47 14.79
CA MET A 133 -7.88 -7.58 14.32
C MET A 133 -6.51 -8.22 14.47
N LYS A 134 -5.74 -8.22 13.39
CA LYS A 134 -4.33 -8.59 13.41
C LYS A 134 -3.50 -7.48 14.03
N ILE A 135 -2.46 -7.87 14.77
CA ILE A 135 -1.46 -6.98 15.33
C ILE A 135 -0.18 -7.14 14.53
N GLU A 136 0.28 -6.03 13.98
CA GLU A 136 1.56 -5.88 13.33
C GLU A 136 2.49 -5.06 14.20
N VAL A 137 3.78 -5.45 14.25
CA VAL A 137 4.82 -4.72 14.96
C VAL A 137 5.96 -4.41 14.01
N GLU A 138 6.35 -3.12 13.95
CA GLU A 138 7.53 -2.63 13.25
C GLU A 138 8.75 -2.82 14.15
N VAL A 139 9.79 -3.50 13.63
CA VAL A 139 11.01 -3.86 14.34
C VAL A 139 12.24 -3.53 13.50
N SER A 140 13.33 -3.14 14.13
CA SER A 140 14.60 -2.75 13.49
C SER A 140 15.81 -3.56 13.94
N THR A 141 15.65 -4.43 14.93
CA THR A 141 16.73 -5.29 15.46
C THR A 141 16.26 -6.74 15.61
N LEU A 142 17.20 -7.68 15.58
CA LEU A 142 16.91 -9.10 15.81
C LEU A 142 16.37 -9.39 17.21
N ASP A 143 16.74 -8.63 18.21
CA ASP A 143 16.19 -8.81 19.56
C ASP A 143 14.72 -8.36 19.63
N GLU A 144 14.36 -7.30 18.93
CA GLU A 144 12.95 -6.89 18.74
C GLU A 144 12.16 -7.94 17.98
N VAL A 145 12.75 -8.58 16.94
CA VAL A 145 12.11 -9.71 16.23
C VAL A 145 11.80 -10.84 17.21
N LYS A 146 12.76 -11.22 18.06
CA LYS A 146 12.57 -12.28 19.08
C LYS A 146 11.47 -11.91 20.07
N GLU A 147 11.45 -10.65 20.53
CA GLU A 147 10.43 -10.15 21.44
C GLU A 147 9.03 -10.16 20.78
N ALA A 148 8.92 -9.70 19.54
CA ALA A 148 7.65 -9.69 18.79
C ALA A 148 7.10 -11.10 18.56
N VAL A 149 7.95 -12.06 18.17
CA VAL A 149 7.57 -13.47 18.04
C VAL A 149 7.06 -14.03 19.37
N ASN A 150 7.78 -13.78 20.47
CA ASN A 150 7.39 -14.26 21.80
C ASN A 150 6.08 -13.61 22.30
N ALA A 151 5.83 -12.35 21.92
CA ALA A 151 4.58 -11.66 22.21
C ALA A 151 3.37 -12.21 21.41
N GLY A 152 3.61 -13.05 20.40
CA GLY A 152 2.59 -13.71 19.61
C GLY A 152 1.80 -12.71 18.75
N VAL A 153 2.50 -11.92 17.95
CA VAL A 153 1.90 -11.03 16.96
C VAL A 153 1.69 -11.76 15.63
N GLU A 154 0.73 -11.31 14.84
CA GLU A 154 0.39 -11.98 13.57
C GLU A 154 1.25 -11.50 12.40
N VAL A 155 1.82 -10.30 12.49
CA VAL A 155 2.66 -9.70 11.43
C VAL A 155 3.87 -9.02 12.06
N ILE A 156 5.05 -9.21 11.47
CA ILE A 156 6.30 -8.54 11.87
C ILE A 156 6.83 -7.80 10.66
N MET A 157 6.93 -6.47 10.76
CA MET A 157 7.52 -5.61 9.74
C MET A 157 8.98 -5.36 10.07
N LEU A 158 9.88 -5.84 9.21
CA LEU A 158 11.32 -5.60 9.29
C LEU A 158 11.60 -4.23 8.66
N ASP A 159 11.90 -3.22 9.49
CA ASP A 159 12.10 -1.85 9.02
C ASP A 159 13.57 -1.50 8.92
N ASN A 160 14.02 -1.15 7.71
CA ASN A 160 15.39 -0.72 7.39
C ASN A 160 16.50 -1.70 7.80
N MET A 161 16.22 -2.99 7.93
CA MET A 161 17.22 -4.04 8.15
C MET A 161 18.04 -4.29 6.87
N ASP A 162 19.30 -4.68 7.02
CA ASP A 162 20.10 -5.19 5.92
C ASP A 162 19.69 -6.62 5.52
N TYR A 163 20.22 -7.14 4.41
CA TYR A 163 19.81 -8.44 3.87
C TYR A 163 20.17 -9.62 4.79
N ASP A 164 21.32 -9.55 5.47
CA ASP A 164 21.76 -10.60 6.38
C ASP A 164 20.87 -10.63 7.63
N GLN A 165 20.56 -9.48 8.18
CA GLN A 165 19.60 -9.32 9.29
C GLN A 165 18.19 -9.79 8.90
N MET A 166 17.71 -9.42 7.70
CA MET A 166 16.39 -9.88 7.22
C MET A 166 16.36 -11.39 7.06
N SER A 167 17.43 -11.99 6.51
CA SER A 167 17.54 -13.44 6.35
C SER A 167 17.51 -14.16 7.71
N GLU A 168 18.27 -13.66 8.68
CA GLU A 168 18.28 -14.20 10.06
C GLU A 168 16.90 -14.05 10.71
N ALA A 169 16.26 -12.89 10.56
CA ALA A 169 14.93 -12.63 11.09
C ALA A 169 13.88 -13.59 10.49
N VAL A 170 13.86 -13.75 9.18
CA VAL A 170 12.93 -14.68 8.50
C VAL A 170 13.12 -16.12 8.97
N ASN A 171 14.38 -16.57 9.10
CA ASN A 171 14.69 -17.91 9.61
C ASN A 171 14.25 -18.05 11.08
N TYR A 172 14.46 -17.04 11.91
CA TYR A 172 14.03 -17.08 13.31
C TYR A 172 12.50 -17.07 13.43
N ILE A 173 11.80 -16.26 12.63
CA ILE A 173 10.33 -16.19 12.65
C ILE A 173 9.71 -17.53 12.23
N ASP A 174 10.31 -18.25 11.29
CA ASP A 174 9.93 -19.61 10.88
C ASP A 174 8.41 -19.80 10.78
N LYS A 175 7.75 -18.98 9.96
CA LYS A 175 6.30 -19.01 9.69
C LYS A 175 5.38 -18.77 10.91
N ARG A 176 5.93 -18.39 12.07
CA ARG A 176 5.12 -18.08 13.27
C ARG A 176 4.36 -16.76 13.13
N ALA A 177 4.82 -15.88 12.24
CA ALA A 177 4.14 -14.65 11.85
C ALA A 177 4.33 -14.40 10.34
N VAL A 178 3.47 -13.57 9.77
CA VAL A 178 3.69 -13.03 8.42
C VAL A 178 4.84 -12.02 8.50
N VAL A 179 5.76 -12.07 7.54
CA VAL A 179 6.87 -11.12 7.46
C VAL A 179 6.56 -10.07 6.40
N GLU A 180 6.73 -8.81 6.76
CA GLU A 180 6.73 -7.68 5.84
C GLU A 180 8.12 -7.01 5.88
N ALA A 181 8.66 -6.63 4.72
CA ALA A 181 9.91 -5.86 4.63
C ALA A 181 9.59 -4.42 4.24
N SER A 182 10.16 -3.46 4.94
CA SER A 182 9.98 -2.03 4.74
C SER A 182 11.32 -1.29 4.78
N GLY A 183 11.34 -0.12 4.14
CA GLY A 183 12.51 0.77 4.12
C GLY A 183 13.42 0.54 2.93
N ASN A 184 13.68 1.64 2.21
CA ASN A 184 14.65 1.72 1.11
C ASN A 184 14.49 0.70 -0.04
N VAL A 185 13.31 0.08 -0.19
CA VAL A 185 13.01 -0.84 -1.29
C VAL A 185 12.86 -0.06 -2.60
N SER A 186 13.55 -0.49 -3.63
CA SER A 186 13.53 0.13 -4.96
C SER A 186 13.63 -0.94 -6.06
N LEU A 187 13.28 -0.60 -7.30
CA LEU A 187 13.46 -1.51 -8.45
C LEU A 187 14.90 -2.02 -8.61
N LYS A 188 15.90 -1.27 -8.11
CA LYS A 188 17.32 -1.66 -8.22
C LYS A 188 17.74 -2.73 -7.22
N ASN A 189 17.02 -2.88 -6.12
CA ASN A 189 17.40 -3.80 -5.03
C ASN A 189 16.30 -4.84 -4.70
N LEU A 190 15.21 -4.83 -5.43
CA LEU A 190 14.04 -5.69 -5.19
C LEU A 190 14.35 -7.20 -5.33
N ASN A 191 15.33 -7.56 -6.17
CA ASN A 191 15.70 -8.95 -6.45
C ASN A 191 16.91 -9.44 -5.62
N LYS A 192 17.32 -8.67 -4.64
CA LYS A 192 18.42 -9.06 -3.73
C LYS A 192 17.87 -9.67 -2.47
#